data_9cce47236cdde03f53f7c705fc00f492
#
_entry.id   9cce47236cdde03f53f7c705fc00f492
#
_cell.length_a   1.000
_cell.length_b   1.000
_cell.length_c   1.000
_cell.angle_alpha   90.00
_cell.angle_beta   90.00
_cell.angle_gamma   90.00
#
_symmetry.space_group_name_H-M   'P 1'
#
loop_
_entity.id
_entity.type
_entity.pdbx_description
1 polymer ?
#
loop_
_entity_poly.entity_id
_entity_poly.type
_entity_poly.pdbx_seq_one_letter_code
_entity_poly.pdbx_strand_id
1 'polypeptide(L)'
;NQVKRLADKHSLDGDKLAKSSQLTRRVDNNAVQDGYNLYQQYFIVSDEGEWTSITQGMNKNNRRARRYHWHSPTVRSFVDAPHTGIVGEKGAPLLNLTDKKADMLRTNIVGLTKEKPTEVLDTYRGIVMPNRHDVREEDVNMTRLGSVLNMAYNRDIDNFEDLVMMKGVGPKTLKSLAMVSEVVHGDASRFEDPARFSFAIGGKDGRPHPIDTKAMDETIDMLQNSVEKAEMGDKEKSRAIKRLHRACVDNEKGASPISFLEDLMDYEWDHAEKNGGKTFMGDVKKGITKTLMNTQNTLLYGNGKSKH
;
A
#
# COMPACT_ATOMS: atom_id res chain seq x y z
N ASN A 1 3.29 23.95 5.10
CA ASN A 1 4.18 22.94 4.58
C ASN A 1 5.06 22.37 5.69
N GLN A 2 4.56 21.32 6.38
CA GLN A 2 5.19 20.77 7.59
C GLN A 2 6.58 20.20 7.29
N VAL A 3 6.73 19.49 6.16
CA VAL A 3 8.00 18.88 5.76
C VAL A 3 9.11 19.91 5.57
N LYS A 4 8.82 21.02 4.88
CA LYS A 4 9.82 22.09 4.68
C LYS A 4 10.25 22.73 6.01
N ARG A 5 9.28 23.03 6.90
CA ARG A 5 9.61 23.59 8.23
C ARG A 5 10.47 22.66 9.09
N LEU A 6 10.24 21.34 8.96
CA LEU A 6 11.04 20.36 9.67
C LEU A 6 12.46 20.31 9.08
N ALA A 7 12.56 20.28 7.75
CA ALA A 7 13.81 20.26 7.03
C ALA A 7 14.69 21.49 7.34
N ASP A 8 14.08 22.69 7.38
CA ASP A 8 14.77 23.95 7.72
C ASP A 8 15.44 23.89 9.10
N LYS A 9 14.82 23.20 10.08
CA LYS A 9 15.39 23.07 11.43
C LYS A 9 16.63 22.16 11.49
N HIS A 10 16.78 21.27 10.53
CA HIS A 10 17.85 20.27 10.50
C HIS A 10 18.78 20.45 9.31
N SER A 11 18.74 21.60 8.63
CA SER A 11 19.55 21.92 7.46
C SER A 11 19.43 20.91 6.32
N LEU A 12 18.26 20.32 6.15
CA LEU A 12 17.92 19.36 5.11
C LEU A 12 17.29 20.03 3.88
N ASP A 13 17.38 19.38 2.73
CA ASP A 13 16.70 19.83 1.51
C ASP A 13 15.18 19.61 1.60
N GLY A 14 14.48 20.63 2.04
CA GLY A 14 13.03 20.63 2.23
C GLY A 14 12.24 20.51 0.94
N ASP A 15 12.77 20.97 -0.19
CA ASP A 15 12.13 20.85 -1.50
C ASP A 15 12.20 19.42 -2.02
N LYS A 16 13.35 18.78 -1.92
CA LYS A 16 13.54 17.37 -2.26
C LYS A 16 12.65 16.46 -1.40
N LEU A 17 12.61 16.67 -0.10
CA LEU A 17 11.77 15.90 0.83
C LEU A 17 10.28 16.09 0.54
N ALA A 18 9.85 17.31 0.25
CA ALA A 18 8.46 17.62 -0.09
C ALA A 18 8.08 16.98 -1.45
N LYS A 19 8.96 17.02 -2.45
CA LYS A 19 8.76 16.33 -3.74
C LYS A 19 8.65 14.81 -3.53
N SER A 20 9.54 14.22 -2.74
CA SER A 20 9.52 12.79 -2.43
C SER A 20 8.21 12.37 -1.76
N SER A 21 7.78 13.13 -0.73
CA SER A 21 6.50 12.87 -0.04
C SER A 21 5.28 12.97 -0.98
N GLN A 22 5.31 13.88 -1.93
CA GLN A 22 4.23 14.01 -2.92
C GLN A 22 4.27 12.88 -3.95
N LEU A 23 5.46 12.52 -4.44
CA LEU A 23 5.64 11.46 -5.44
C LEU A 23 5.17 10.12 -4.91
N THR A 24 5.58 9.71 -3.70
CA THR A 24 5.14 8.44 -3.12
C THR A 24 3.62 8.34 -3.11
N ARG A 25 2.93 9.38 -2.64
CA ARG A 25 1.47 9.41 -2.60
C ARG A 25 0.83 9.42 -3.99
N ARG A 26 1.43 10.15 -4.95
CA ARG A 26 0.91 10.23 -6.32
C ARG A 26 1.06 8.90 -7.06
N VAL A 27 2.19 8.25 -6.92
CA VAL A 27 2.47 6.96 -7.53
C VAL A 27 1.53 5.89 -6.96
N ASP A 28 1.40 5.80 -5.64
CA ASP A 28 0.53 4.82 -4.99
C ASP A 28 -0.94 4.99 -5.41
N ASN A 29 -1.41 6.22 -5.56
CA ASN A 29 -2.80 6.50 -5.91
C ASN A 29 -3.10 6.38 -7.40
N ASN A 30 -2.13 6.64 -8.28
CA ASN A 30 -2.38 6.81 -9.70
C ASN A 30 -1.73 5.72 -10.58
N ALA A 31 -0.53 5.27 -10.23
CA ALA A 31 0.24 4.32 -11.04
C ALA A 31 0.01 2.85 -10.63
N VAL A 32 -0.39 2.61 -9.38
CA VAL A 32 -0.87 1.30 -8.91
C VAL A 32 -2.40 1.37 -8.87
N GLN A 33 -3.07 0.76 -9.85
CA GLN A 33 -4.53 0.93 -10.02
C GLN A 33 -5.30 -0.22 -9.39
N ASP A 34 -5.10 -0.41 -8.11
CA ASP A 34 -5.64 -1.50 -7.31
C ASP A 34 -6.99 -1.20 -6.64
N GLY A 35 -7.56 -0.02 -6.90
CA GLY A 35 -8.84 0.39 -6.35
C GLY A 35 -8.81 0.84 -4.89
N TYR A 36 -7.61 0.98 -4.31
CA TYR A 36 -7.44 1.51 -2.95
C TYR A 36 -7.24 3.02 -2.99
N ASN A 37 -8.19 3.77 -2.44
CA ASN A 37 -8.09 5.23 -2.35
C ASN A 37 -7.29 5.61 -1.11
N LEU A 38 -6.21 6.37 -1.30
CA LEU A 38 -5.35 6.80 -0.20
C LEU A 38 -6.11 7.78 0.71
N TYR A 39 -6.02 7.53 2.02
CA TYR A 39 -6.60 8.39 3.05
C TYR A 39 -5.58 8.82 4.11
N GLN A 40 -4.44 8.13 4.21
CA GLN A 40 -3.43 8.42 5.22
C GLN A 40 -2.03 8.27 4.64
N GLN A 41 -1.10 9.10 5.11
CA GLN A 41 0.32 9.01 4.81
C GLN A 41 1.11 9.39 6.06
N TYR A 42 2.08 8.56 6.39
CA TYR A 42 3.16 8.88 7.31
C TYR A 42 4.43 9.10 6.49
N PHE A 43 5.10 10.22 6.74
CA PHE A 43 6.38 10.54 6.11
C PHE A 43 7.37 10.86 7.24
N ILE A 44 8.28 9.95 7.47
CA ILE A 44 9.25 9.97 8.57
C ILE A 44 10.61 10.31 7.95
N VAL A 45 11.31 11.26 8.56
CA VAL A 45 12.61 11.74 8.06
C VAL A 45 13.60 11.65 9.21
N SER A 46 14.80 11.11 8.94
CA SER A 46 15.94 11.15 9.87
C SER A 46 16.63 12.52 9.83
N ASP A 47 17.50 12.76 10.79
CA ASP A 47 18.37 13.93 10.85
C ASP A 47 19.41 13.98 9.72
N GLU A 48 19.73 12.83 9.12
CA GLU A 48 20.59 12.71 7.94
C GLU A 48 19.84 12.91 6.60
N GLY A 49 18.51 13.09 6.64
CA GLY A 49 17.68 13.30 5.46
C GLY A 49 17.20 12.03 4.78
N GLU A 50 17.48 10.86 5.34
CA GLU A 50 16.81 9.63 4.90
C GLU A 50 15.34 9.67 5.29
N TRP A 51 14.49 9.04 4.46
CA TRP A 51 13.06 9.07 4.73
C TRP A 51 12.40 7.71 4.47
N THR A 52 11.34 7.48 5.21
CA THR A 52 10.39 6.39 5.00
C THR A 52 9.00 6.94 4.81
N SER A 53 8.31 6.50 3.77
CA SER A 53 6.91 6.83 3.54
C SER A 53 6.06 5.57 3.65
N ILE A 54 4.99 5.67 4.44
CA ILE A 54 3.96 4.64 4.53
C ILE A 54 2.65 5.29 4.18
N THR A 55 2.08 4.91 3.05
CA THR A 55 0.74 5.34 2.66
C THR A 55 -0.27 4.23 2.90
N GLN A 56 -1.49 4.60 3.22
CA GLN A 56 -2.56 3.65 3.42
C GLN A 56 -3.78 4.02 2.59
N GLY A 57 -4.24 3.06 1.81
CA GLY A 57 -5.45 3.13 1.02
C GLY A 57 -6.54 2.21 1.54
N MET A 58 -7.79 2.54 1.25
CA MET A 58 -8.95 1.72 1.54
C MET A 58 -9.75 1.48 0.27
N ASN A 59 -10.13 0.24 0.05
CA ASN A 59 -11.08 -0.13 -0.99
C ASN A 59 -12.47 -0.21 -0.38
N LYS A 60 -13.37 0.66 -0.84
CA LYS A 60 -14.74 0.76 -0.31
C LYS A 60 -15.61 -0.46 -0.63
N ASN A 61 -15.30 -1.18 -1.70
CA ASN A 61 -16.12 -2.31 -2.15
C ASN A 61 -15.91 -3.55 -1.28
N ASN A 62 -14.65 -3.84 -0.93
CA ASN A 62 -14.30 -5.00 -0.10
C ASN A 62 -13.97 -4.64 1.36
N ARG A 63 -13.99 -3.34 1.71
CA ARG A 63 -13.69 -2.79 3.04
C ARG A 63 -12.29 -3.17 3.56
N ARG A 64 -11.33 -3.43 2.67
CA ARG A 64 -9.96 -3.79 3.02
C ARG A 64 -9.04 -2.59 2.91
N ALA A 65 -7.96 -2.62 3.67
CA ALA A 65 -6.89 -1.63 3.62
C ALA A 65 -5.64 -2.24 2.99
N ARG A 66 -4.87 -1.38 2.34
CA ARG A 66 -3.57 -1.72 1.76
C ARG A 66 -2.57 -0.65 2.18
N ARG A 67 -1.32 -1.08 2.52
CA ARG A 67 -0.23 -0.18 2.89
C ARG A 67 0.89 -0.32 1.88
N TYR A 68 1.44 0.82 1.47
CA TYR A 68 2.55 0.94 0.54
C TYR A 68 3.74 1.49 1.31
N HIS A 69 4.84 0.77 1.29
CA HIS A 69 6.03 1.07 2.05
C HIS A 69 7.16 1.50 1.12
N TRP A 70 7.77 2.62 1.46
CA TRP A 70 8.90 3.21 0.76
C TRP A 70 10.03 3.47 1.75
N HIS A 71 11.27 3.23 1.31
CA HIS A 71 12.45 3.48 2.13
C HIS A 71 13.53 4.10 1.25
N SER A 72 13.91 5.36 1.50
CA SER A 72 14.74 6.17 0.61
C SER A 72 16.07 5.53 0.20
N PRO A 73 16.80 4.79 1.07
CA PRO A 73 18.02 4.10 0.67
C PRO A 73 17.83 3.06 -0.43
N THR A 74 16.61 2.54 -0.61
CA THR A 74 16.32 1.53 -1.64
C THR A 74 15.62 2.10 -2.86
N VAL A 75 15.12 3.35 -2.80
CA VAL A 75 14.43 4.00 -3.91
C VAL A 75 15.44 4.52 -4.92
N ARG A 76 15.48 3.90 -6.09
CA ARG A 76 16.31 4.36 -7.23
C ARG A 76 15.49 5.13 -8.27
N SER A 77 14.22 4.83 -8.38
CA SER A 77 13.22 5.50 -9.20
C SER A 77 11.91 5.51 -8.45
N PHE A 78 11.09 6.54 -8.59
CA PHE A 78 9.76 6.57 -7.98
C PHE A 78 8.70 5.79 -8.79
N VAL A 79 9.04 5.36 -9.99
CA VAL A 79 8.08 4.72 -10.91
C VAL A 79 8.50 3.33 -11.39
N ASP A 80 9.70 2.88 -11.05
CA ASP A 80 10.22 1.56 -11.42
C ASP A 80 10.42 0.68 -10.18
N ALA A 81 9.44 -0.16 -9.88
CA ALA A 81 9.38 -1.04 -8.72
C ALA A 81 9.86 -0.39 -7.40
N PRO A 82 9.32 0.76 -7.02
CA PRO A 82 9.90 1.62 -5.99
C PRO A 82 9.63 1.14 -4.57
N HIS A 83 8.60 0.34 -4.37
CA HIS A 83 8.14 -0.06 -3.05
C HIS A 83 9.05 -1.11 -2.41
N THR A 84 9.39 -0.92 -1.15
CA THR A 84 10.03 -1.97 -0.33
C THR A 84 9.04 -3.08 -0.01
N GLY A 85 7.76 -2.75 0.11
CA GLY A 85 6.68 -3.71 0.28
C GLY A 85 5.32 -3.08 0.04
N ILE A 86 4.38 -3.90 -0.44
CA ILE A 86 2.96 -3.56 -0.50
C ILE A 86 2.23 -4.61 0.30
N VAL A 87 1.67 -4.19 1.43
CA VAL A 87 1.03 -5.07 2.41
C VAL A 87 -0.47 -5.04 2.22
N GLY A 88 -1.05 -6.18 2.00
CA GLY A 88 -2.47 -6.35 1.78
C GLY A 88 -2.75 -7.67 1.10
N GLU A 89 -4.00 -8.03 0.99
CA GLU A 89 -4.40 -9.22 0.25
C GLU A 89 -4.15 -9.03 -1.24
N LYS A 90 -3.55 -10.03 -1.87
CA LYS A 90 -3.38 -10.09 -3.32
C LYS A 90 -4.74 -10.26 -3.97
N GLY A 91 -5.08 -9.34 -4.86
CA GLY A 91 -6.37 -9.29 -5.54
C GLY A 91 -6.35 -9.80 -6.97
N ALA A 92 -7.37 -9.41 -7.72
CA ALA A 92 -7.44 -9.64 -9.16
C ALA A 92 -6.33 -8.88 -9.91
N PRO A 93 -6.00 -9.28 -11.14
CA PRO A 93 -5.09 -8.52 -12.00
C PRO A 93 -5.51 -7.05 -12.10
N LEU A 94 -4.56 -6.15 -11.90
CA LEU A 94 -4.74 -4.70 -11.92
C LEU A 94 -3.64 -4.04 -12.73
N LEU A 95 -3.93 -2.89 -13.34
CA LEU A 95 -2.93 -2.13 -14.07
C LEU A 95 -1.86 -1.61 -13.11
N ASN A 96 -0.63 -2.09 -13.28
CA ASN A 96 0.53 -1.70 -12.50
C ASN A 96 1.57 -1.01 -13.39
N LEU A 97 1.55 0.32 -13.38
CA LEU A 97 2.52 1.12 -14.12
C LEU A 97 3.88 1.23 -13.40
N THR A 98 4.00 0.68 -12.19
CA THR A 98 5.27 0.62 -11.46
C THR A 98 6.02 -0.70 -11.66
N ASP A 99 5.51 -1.62 -12.45
CA ASP A 99 6.20 -2.87 -12.79
C ASP A 99 7.49 -2.55 -13.58
N LYS A 100 8.58 -3.27 -13.28
CA LYS A 100 9.86 -3.13 -14.03
C LYS A 100 9.69 -3.36 -15.52
N LYS A 101 8.82 -4.30 -15.90
CA LYS A 101 8.55 -4.62 -17.30
C LYS A 101 7.66 -3.59 -18.01
N ALA A 102 7.16 -2.57 -17.28
CA ALA A 102 6.40 -1.47 -17.86
C ALA A 102 7.27 -0.27 -18.29
N ASP A 103 8.57 -0.41 -18.36
CA ASP A 103 9.49 0.69 -18.65
C ASP A 103 9.24 1.31 -20.03
N MET A 104 9.16 0.48 -21.07
CA MET A 104 8.82 0.95 -22.43
C MET A 104 7.44 1.60 -22.48
N LEU A 105 6.45 1.01 -21.79
CA LEU A 105 5.12 1.59 -21.70
C LEU A 105 5.16 3.00 -21.07
N ARG A 106 5.90 3.19 -19.98
CA ARG A 106 6.08 4.51 -19.34
C ARG A 106 6.75 5.50 -20.28
N THR A 107 7.79 5.07 -21.00
CA THR A 107 8.50 5.88 -21.97
C THR A 107 7.56 6.34 -23.09
N ASN A 108 6.79 5.43 -23.67
CA ASN A 108 5.88 5.72 -24.75
C ASN A 108 4.67 6.56 -24.29
N ILE A 109 4.17 6.37 -23.06
CA ILE A 109 3.18 7.28 -22.47
C ILE A 109 3.69 8.72 -22.41
N VAL A 110 4.96 8.93 -22.04
CA VAL A 110 5.58 10.26 -22.08
C VAL A 110 5.70 10.75 -23.52
N GLY A 111 6.08 9.88 -24.46
CA GLY A 111 6.10 10.20 -25.90
C GLY A 111 4.77 10.75 -26.39
N LEU A 112 3.66 10.09 -26.06
CA LEU A 112 2.30 10.54 -26.40
C LEU A 112 1.98 11.95 -25.88
N THR A 113 2.56 12.38 -24.78
CA THR A 113 2.35 13.75 -24.27
C THR A 113 3.07 14.82 -25.09
N LYS A 114 4.01 14.42 -25.93
CA LYS A 114 4.76 15.29 -26.86
C LYS A 114 4.12 15.34 -28.25
N GLU A 115 3.13 14.52 -28.50
CA GLU A 115 2.33 14.55 -29.72
C GLU A 115 1.20 15.59 -29.63
N LYS A 116 0.65 15.98 -30.78
CA LYS A 116 -0.48 16.91 -30.77
C LYS A 116 -1.67 16.30 -30.05
N PRO A 117 -2.24 16.99 -29.05
CA PRO A 117 -3.35 16.45 -28.24
C PRO A 117 -4.55 15.98 -29.07
N THR A 118 -4.84 16.62 -30.19
CA THR A 118 -5.93 16.22 -31.10
C THR A 118 -5.68 14.85 -31.72
N GLU A 119 -4.45 14.57 -32.16
CA GLU A 119 -4.08 13.29 -32.78
C GLU A 119 -4.20 12.13 -31.77
N VAL A 120 -3.70 12.35 -30.53
CA VAL A 120 -3.83 11.38 -29.44
C VAL A 120 -5.31 11.10 -29.09
N LEU A 121 -6.14 12.17 -29.05
CA LEU A 121 -7.56 12.02 -28.75
C LEU A 121 -8.33 11.30 -29.89
N ASP A 122 -7.97 11.53 -31.14
CA ASP A 122 -8.59 10.89 -32.28
C ASP A 122 -8.19 9.39 -32.32
N THR A 123 -6.93 9.09 -32.04
CA THR A 123 -6.48 7.69 -31.85
C THR A 123 -7.29 7.01 -30.76
N TYR A 124 -7.47 7.66 -29.60
CA TYR A 124 -8.27 7.11 -28.50
C TYR A 124 -9.72 6.81 -28.90
N ARG A 125 -10.38 7.71 -29.64
CA ARG A 125 -11.74 7.51 -30.14
C ARG A 125 -11.86 6.35 -31.12
N GLY A 126 -10.81 6.08 -31.88
CA GLY A 126 -10.73 4.98 -32.83
C GLY A 126 -10.45 3.60 -32.21
N ILE A 127 -10.08 3.56 -30.93
CA ILE A 127 -9.75 2.31 -30.24
C ILE A 127 -11.02 1.52 -29.91
N VAL A 128 -11.17 0.37 -30.56
CA VAL A 128 -12.19 -0.64 -30.20
C VAL A 128 -11.60 -1.57 -29.16
N MET A 129 -12.02 -1.39 -27.91
CA MET A 129 -11.48 -2.19 -26.79
C MET A 129 -12.12 -3.57 -26.70
N PRO A 130 -11.33 -4.63 -26.50
CA PRO A 130 -11.86 -5.93 -26.13
C PRO A 130 -12.59 -5.88 -24.77
N ASN A 131 -13.68 -6.64 -24.63
CA ASN A 131 -14.50 -6.66 -23.38
C ASN A 131 -13.73 -6.96 -22.08
N ARG A 132 -12.52 -7.50 -22.17
CA ARG A 132 -11.64 -7.79 -21.02
C ARG A 132 -10.85 -6.57 -20.50
N HIS A 133 -10.78 -5.50 -21.27
CA HIS A 133 -10.18 -4.23 -20.86
C HIS A 133 -11.32 -3.33 -20.36
N ASP A 134 -11.49 -3.25 -19.08
CA ASP A 134 -12.61 -2.57 -18.40
C ASP A 134 -12.47 -1.03 -18.47
N VAL A 135 -12.30 -0.48 -19.68
CA VAL A 135 -12.38 0.95 -19.97
C VAL A 135 -13.35 1.15 -21.10
N ARG A 136 -14.48 1.70 -20.75
CA ARG A 136 -15.49 2.14 -21.71
C ARG A 136 -15.26 3.61 -22.02
N GLU A 137 -15.69 4.05 -23.19
CA GLU A 137 -15.68 5.46 -23.57
C GLU A 137 -16.34 6.34 -22.49
N GLU A 138 -17.38 5.83 -21.85
CA GLU A 138 -18.11 6.44 -20.72
C GLU A 138 -17.23 6.67 -19.47
N ASP A 139 -16.15 5.88 -19.28
CA ASP A 139 -15.26 5.97 -18.12
C ASP A 139 -14.22 7.07 -18.24
N VAL A 140 -14.01 7.60 -19.44
CA VAL A 140 -13.01 8.63 -19.73
C VAL A 140 -13.66 9.95 -20.06
N ASN A 141 -13.41 10.91 -19.23
CA ASN A 141 -13.79 12.29 -19.55
C ASN A 141 -12.83 12.86 -20.61
N MET A 142 -13.26 12.81 -21.88
CA MET A 142 -12.46 13.25 -23.04
C MET A 142 -12.02 14.71 -22.93
N THR A 143 -12.87 15.59 -22.40
CA THR A 143 -12.53 16.99 -22.17
C THR A 143 -11.38 17.12 -21.17
N ARG A 144 -11.43 16.33 -20.10
CA ARG A 144 -10.38 16.32 -19.09
C ARG A 144 -9.08 15.70 -19.62
N LEU A 145 -9.17 14.61 -20.38
CA LEU A 145 -8.02 14.01 -21.03
C LEU A 145 -7.34 15.00 -21.98
N GLY A 146 -8.13 15.66 -22.84
CA GLY A 146 -7.63 16.69 -23.74
C GLY A 146 -6.97 17.87 -23.01
N SER A 147 -7.57 18.32 -21.89
CA SER A 147 -6.98 19.38 -21.07
C SER A 147 -5.64 18.97 -20.48
N VAL A 148 -5.51 17.73 -20.03
CA VAL A 148 -4.26 17.18 -19.47
C VAL A 148 -3.20 17.05 -20.56
N LEU A 149 -3.55 16.50 -21.72
CA LEU A 149 -2.65 16.39 -22.88
C LEU A 149 -2.15 17.77 -23.32
N ASN A 150 -3.03 18.77 -23.44
CA ASN A 150 -2.63 20.14 -23.77
C ASN A 150 -1.66 20.73 -22.73
N MET A 151 -1.90 20.49 -21.44
CA MET A 151 -0.99 20.96 -20.40
C MET A 151 0.36 20.24 -20.45
N ALA A 152 0.38 18.94 -20.74
CA ALA A 152 1.58 18.14 -20.83
C ALA A 152 2.41 18.56 -22.06
N TYR A 153 1.77 18.70 -23.21
CA TYR A 153 2.38 19.16 -24.45
C TYR A 153 3.04 20.53 -24.29
N ASN A 154 2.35 21.49 -23.67
CA ASN A 154 2.89 22.84 -23.46
C ASN A 154 4.01 22.93 -22.39
N ARG A 155 4.14 21.90 -21.54
CA ARG A 155 5.15 21.86 -20.48
C ARG A 155 6.40 21.06 -20.85
N ASP A 156 6.37 20.40 -21.99
CA ASP A 156 7.45 19.51 -22.46
C ASP A 156 7.89 18.53 -21.34
N ILE A 157 7.00 17.63 -21.01
CA ILE A 157 7.22 16.63 -19.95
C ILE A 157 8.34 15.68 -20.35
N ASP A 158 9.40 15.60 -19.53
CA ASP A 158 10.60 14.82 -19.86
C ASP A 158 10.52 13.36 -19.42
N ASN A 159 9.81 13.08 -18.34
CA ASN A 159 9.77 11.75 -17.74
C ASN A 159 8.41 11.43 -17.11
N PHE A 160 8.22 10.15 -16.79
CA PHE A 160 6.95 9.66 -16.25
C PHE A 160 6.68 10.16 -14.81
N GLU A 161 7.71 10.45 -14.02
CA GLU A 161 7.56 11.02 -12.67
C GLU A 161 6.93 12.41 -12.73
N ASP A 162 7.40 13.25 -13.67
CA ASP A 162 6.86 14.60 -13.86
C ASP A 162 5.42 14.56 -14.38
N LEU A 163 5.11 13.58 -15.25
CA LEU A 163 3.73 13.36 -15.69
C LEU A 163 2.82 12.96 -14.51
N VAL A 164 3.24 12.04 -13.66
CA VAL A 164 2.47 11.63 -12.47
C VAL A 164 2.28 12.80 -11.50
N MET A 165 3.26 13.69 -11.39
CA MET A 165 3.20 14.89 -10.55
C MET A 165 2.31 15.98 -11.12
N MET A 166 2.03 15.98 -12.40
CA MET A 166 1.27 17.04 -13.06
C MET A 166 -0.16 17.13 -12.50
N LYS A 167 -0.62 18.36 -12.28
CA LYS A 167 -1.98 18.63 -11.81
C LYS A 167 -3.00 18.14 -12.85
N GLY A 168 -4.00 17.39 -12.42
CA GLY A 168 -5.04 16.84 -13.29
C GLY A 168 -4.77 15.42 -13.77
N VAL A 169 -3.53 14.96 -13.75
CA VAL A 169 -3.20 13.55 -14.01
C VAL A 169 -3.68 12.68 -12.84
N GLY A 170 -4.53 11.75 -13.16
CA GLY A 170 -5.09 10.77 -12.21
C GLY A 170 -5.09 9.37 -12.79
N PRO A 171 -5.58 8.37 -12.03
CA PRO A 171 -5.53 6.97 -12.46
C PRO A 171 -6.23 6.74 -13.81
N LYS A 172 -7.40 7.33 -14.04
CA LYS A 172 -8.11 7.21 -15.32
C LYS A 172 -7.32 7.79 -16.49
N THR A 173 -6.66 8.94 -16.31
CA THR A 173 -5.81 9.54 -17.35
C THR A 173 -4.63 8.62 -17.69
N LEU A 174 -3.92 8.12 -16.67
CA LEU A 174 -2.78 7.20 -16.89
C LEU A 174 -3.24 5.89 -17.54
N LYS A 175 -4.40 5.36 -17.13
CA LYS A 175 -4.98 4.17 -17.76
C LYS A 175 -5.27 4.42 -19.25
N SER A 176 -5.88 5.54 -19.59
CA SER A 176 -6.17 5.90 -20.99
C SER A 176 -4.91 6.05 -21.82
N LEU A 177 -3.89 6.72 -21.30
CA LEU A 177 -2.60 6.86 -21.99
C LEU A 177 -1.89 5.52 -22.17
N ALA A 178 -1.93 4.64 -21.16
CA ALA A 178 -1.38 3.29 -21.26
C ALA A 178 -2.05 2.48 -22.37
N MET A 179 -3.36 2.60 -22.50
CA MET A 179 -4.11 1.91 -23.55
C MET A 179 -3.82 2.44 -24.95
N VAL A 180 -3.73 3.76 -25.11
CA VAL A 180 -3.32 4.35 -26.38
C VAL A 180 -1.90 3.90 -26.73
N SER A 181 -0.98 3.92 -25.77
CA SER A 181 0.40 3.47 -25.96
C SER A 181 0.45 2.00 -26.37
N GLU A 182 -0.32 1.14 -25.72
CA GLU A 182 -0.38 -0.30 -26.08
C GLU A 182 -0.86 -0.51 -27.52
N VAL A 183 -1.88 0.24 -27.96
CA VAL A 183 -2.40 0.12 -29.33
C VAL A 183 -1.46 0.70 -30.36
N VAL A 184 -0.86 1.86 -30.07
CA VAL A 184 0.00 2.59 -31.02
C VAL A 184 1.40 1.97 -31.12
N HIS A 185 1.98 1.58 -29.99
CA HIS A 185 3.37 1.13 -29.90
C HIS A 185 3.50 -0.39 -29.65
N GLY A 186 2.42 -1.08 -29.31
CA GLY A 186 2.42 -2.52 -29.04
C GLY A 186 2.98 -2.91 -27.66
N ASP A 187 3.22 -1.96 -26.77
CA ASP A 187 3.75 -2.22 -25.43
C ASP A 187 2.68 -2.77 -24.52
N ALA A 188 2.82 -4.02 -24.12
CA ALA A 188 1.82 -4.69 -23.28
C ALA A 188 1.70 -4.04 -21.90
N SER A 189 0.50 -3.59 -21.56
CA SER A 189 0.14 -3.16 -20.21
C SER A 189 0.33 -4.30 -19.20
N ARG A 190 0.82 -3.98 -18.00
CA ARG A 190 1.07 -4.96 -16.95
C ARG A 190 -0.11 -5.02 -15.99
N PHE A 191 -0.74 -6.19 -15.97
CA PHE A 191 -1.88 -6.47 -15.10
C PHE A 191 -1.47 -7.48 -14.02
N GLU A 192 -0.65 -7.03 -13.08
CA GLU A 192 -0.21 -7.84 -11.96
C GLU A 192 -0.34 -7.07 -10.65
N ASP A 193 -0.99 -7.68 -9.66
CA ASP A 193 -1.08 -7.11 -8.32
C ASP A 193 0.29 -7.16 -7.62
N PRO A 194 0.90 -6.01 -7.30
CA PRO A 194 2.21 -5.95 -6.67
C PRO A 194 2.19 -6.29 -5.17
N ALA A 195 1.05 -6.59 -4.56
CA ALA A 195 0.98 -6.98 -3.16
C ALA A 195 1.82 -8.24 -2.90
N ARG A 196 2.73 -8.15 -1.93
CA ARG A 196 3.68 -9.22 -1.60
C ARG A 196 3.37 -9.88 -0.28
N PHE A 197 2.78 -9.14 0.64
CA PHE A 197 2.57 -9.57 2.01
C PHE A 197 1.10 -9.39 2.39
N SER A 198 0.59 -10.34 3.13
CA SER A 198 -0.70 -10.24 3.78
C SER A 198 -0.50 -10.69 5.22
N PHE A 199 -0.31 -9.74 6.12
CA PHE A 199 -0.29 -10.01 7.55
C PHE A 199 -0.98 -8.87 8.30
N ALA A 200 -1.56 -9.19 9.43
CA ALA A 200 -2.08 -8.22 10.38
C ALA A 200 -1.63 -8.63 11.78
N ILE A 201 -1.19 -7.67 12.57
CA ILE A 201 -0.97 -7.85 14.00
C ILE A 201 -2.28 -7.46 14.69
N GLY A 202 -3.00 -8.45 15.22
CA GLY A 202 -4.29 -8.26 15.87
C GLY A 202 -5.46 -8.11 14.91
N GLY A 203 -6.66 -7.98 15.46
CA GLY A 203 -7.91 -7.86 14.73
C GLY A 203 -8.18 -6.46 14.22
N LYS A 204 -9.01 -6.36 13.20
CA LYS A 204 -9.53 -5.12 12.66
C LYS A 204 -11.05 -5.22 12.46
N ASP A 205 -11.72 -4.10 12.62
CA ASP A 205 -13.16 -3.97 12.35
C ASP A 205 -14.03 -4.93 13.19
N GLY A 206 -13.64 -5.14 14.47
CA GLY A 206 -14.37 -6.00 15.39
C GLY A 206 -14.16 -7.51 15.19
N ARG A 207 -13.25 -7.90 14.29
CA ARG A 207 -12.87 -9.31 14.11
C ARG A 207 -11.51 -9.56 14.76
N PRO A 208 -11.42 -10.46 15.75
CA PRO A 208 -10.14 -10.85 16.33
C PRO A 208 -9.31 -11.58 15.30
N HIS A 209 -8.01 -11.34 15.32
CA HIS A 209 -7.04 -12.07 14.52
C HIS A 209 -5.93 -12.54 15.48
N PRO A 210 -5.43 -13.77 15.36
CA PRO A 210 -4.32 -14.23 16.18
C PRO A 210 -3.14 -13.25 16.10
N ILE A 211 -2.59 -12.91 17.26
CA ILE A 211 -1.39 -12.08 17.33
C ILE A 211 -0.20 -13.00 17.10
N ASP A 212 0.63 -12.68 16.13
CA ASP A 212 1.94 -13.32 15.97
C ASP A 212 2.88 -12.75 17.05
N THR A 213 2.94 -13.45 18.18
CA THR A 213 3.76 -13.06 19.33
C THR A 213 5.24 -13.02 18.96
N LYS A 214 5.69 -13.92 18.07
CA LYS A 214 7.08 -13.93 17.60
C LYS A 214 7.43 -12.66 16.83
N ALA A 215 6.56 -12.24 15.90
CA ALA A 215 6.76 -10.99 15.17
C ALA A 215 6.70 -9.76 16.10
N MET A 216 5.90 -9.82 17.17
CA MET A 216 5.90 -8.77 18.21
C MET A 216 7.21 -8.74 18.97
N ASP A 217 7.72 -9.87 19.41
CA ASP A 217 8.98 -9.96 20.15
C ASP A 217 10.15 -9.49 19.28
N GLU A 218 10.23 -9.92 18.02
CA GLU A 218 11.22 -9.43 17.06
C GLU A 218 11.15 -7.91 16.85
N THR A 219 9.93 -7.35 16.84
CA THR A 219 9.72 -5.89 16.72
C THR A 219 10.18 -5.15 17.97
N ILE A 220 9.89 -5.69 19.15
CA ILE A 220 10.34 -5.11 20.44
C ILE A 220 11.86 -5.15 20.52
N ASP A 221 12.48 -6.27 20.18
CA ASP A 221 13.93 -6.42 20.16
C ASP A 221 14.60 -5.46 19.18
N MET A 222 14.02 -5.29 17.98
CA MET A 222 14.51 -4.33 17.00
C MET A 222 14.42 -2.89 17.53
N LEU A 223 13.31 -2.50 18.15
CA LEU A 223 13.14 -1.18 18.74
C LEU A 223 14.11 -0.94 19.89
N GLN A 224 14.29 -1.92 20.76
CA GLN A 224 15.25 -1.84 21.87
C GLN A 224 16.68 -1.69 21.36
N ASN A 225 17.10 -2.53 20.42
CA ASN A 225 18.42 -2.44 19.79
C ASN A 225 18.63 -1.11 19.07
N SER A 226 17.59 -0.55 18.46
CA SER A 226 17.65 0.75 17.78
C SER A 226 17.87 1.88 18.80
N VAL A 227 17.19 1.85 19.94
CA VAL A 227 17.38 2.83 21.01
C VAL A 227 18.77 2.72 21.64
N GLU A 228 19.27 1.50 21.82
CA GLU A 228 20.61 1.26 22.37
C GLU A 228 21.73 1.77 21.46
N LYS A 229 21.56 1.59 20.14
CA LYS A 229 22.52 2.06 19.11
C LYS A 229 22.39 3.53 18.76
N ALA A 230 21.27 4.17 19.12
CA ALA A 230 21.07 5.58 18.82
C ALA A 230 22.13 6.48 19.47
N GLU A 231 22.63 7.46 18.75
CA GLU A 231 23.54 8.49 19.25
C GLU A 231 22.77 9.52 20.09
N MET A 232 22.41 9.14 21.30
CA MET A 232 21.72 10.00 22.26
C MET A 232 22.30 9.81 23.66
N GLY A 233 22.12 10.79 24.52
CA GLY A 233 22.63 10.73 25.89
C GLY A 233 22.00 9.61 26.72
N ASP A 234 22.75 9.04 27.68
CA ASP A 234 22.30 7.89 28.51
C ASP A 234 20.97 8.15 29.21
N LYS A 235 20.70 9.39 29.62
CA LYS A 235 19.41 9.77 30.21
C LYS A 235 18.26 9.70 29.24
N GLU A 236 18.51 10.01 27.97
CA GLU A 236 17.49 9.93 26.90
C GLU A 236 17.25 8.50 26.47
N LYS A 237 18.31 7.69 26.34
CA LYS A 237 18.20 6.23 26.13
C LYS A 237 17.37 5.58 27.23
N SER A 238 17.69 5.85 28.46
CA SER A 238 16.94 5.32 29.63
C SER A 238 15.47 5.75 29.61
N ARG A 239 15.18 6.99 29.20
CA ARG A 239 13.79 7.45 29.05
C ARG A 239 13.06 6.75 27.90
N ALA A 240 13.72 6.53 26.76
CA ALA A 240 13.15 5.85 25.61
C ALA A 240 12.83 4.39 25.93
N ILE A 241 13.77 3.67 26.55
CA ILE A 241 13.57 2.28 27.02
C ILE A 241 12.42 2.20 28.03
N LYS A 242 12.38 3.13 29.02
CA LYS A 242 11.28 3.17 29.99
C LYS A 242 9.92 3.45 29.34
N ARG A 243 9.88 4.27 28.28
CA ARG A 243 8.63 4.52 27.53
C ARG A 243 8.20 3.29 26.75
N LEU A 244 9.14 2.60 26.08
CA LEU A 244 8.86 1.35 25.37
C LEU A 244 8.33 0.29 26.33
N HIS A 245 9.01 0.07 27.45
CA HIS A 245 8.58 -0.89 28.49
C HIS A 245 7.20 -0.50 29.06
N ARG A 246 6.95 0.77 29.34
CA ARG A 246 5.64 1.23 29.83
C ARG A 246 4.54 0.99 28.80
N ALA A 247 4.79 1.26 27.52
CA ALA A 247 3.81 0.98 26.46
C ALA A 247 3.46 -0.51 26.40
N CYS A 248 4.44 -1.40 26.52
CA CYS A 248 4.19 -2.83 26.60
C CYS A 248 3.35 -3.21 27.83
N VAL A 249 3.78 -2.78 29.02
CA VAL A 249 3.07 -3.07 30.30
C VAL A 249 1.66 -2.47 30.34
N ASP A 250 1.47 -1.25 29.83
CA ASP A 250 0.14 -0.62 29.83
C ASP A 250 -0.81 -1.34 28.86
N ASN A 251 -0.31 -1.86 27.75
CA ASN A 251 -1.07 -2.71 26.83
C ASN A 251 -1.43 -4.05 27.47
N GLU A 252 -0.50 -4.66 28.22
CA GLU A 252 -0.76 -5.90 28.96
C GLU A 252 -1.77 -5.71 30.09
N LYS A 253 -1.71 -4.59 30.83
CA LYS A 253 -2.65 -4.29 31.92
C LYS A 253 -4.07 -4.01 31.45
N GLY A 254 -4.21 -3.51 30.22
CA GLY A 254 -5.50 -3.30 29.57
C GLY A 254 -6.08 -4.59 28.92
N ALA A 255 -5.23 -5.59 28.73
CA ALA A 255 -5.62 -6.87 28.18
C ALA A 255 -6.13 -7.78 29.29
N SER A 256 -7.40 -7.65 29.62
CA SER A 256 -8.10 -8.79 30.24
C SER A 256 -8.04 -9.95 29.25
N PRO A 257 -7.64 -11.18 29.65
CA PRO A 257 -7.83 -12.35 28.80
C PRO A 257 -9.29 -12.34 28.36
N ILE A 258 -9.50 -12.32 27.05
CA ILE A 258 -10.86 -12.20 26.52
C ILE A 258 -11.55 -13.53 26.81
N SER A 259 -12.33 -13.57 27.89
CA SER A 259 -13.15 -14.73 28.25
C SER A 259 -14.21 -15.04 27.18
N PHE A 260 -14.50 -14.09 26.31
CA PHE A 260 -15.46 -14.27 25.21
C PHE A 260 -14.79 -14.69 23.88
N LEU A 261 -13.48 -14.96 23.82
CA LEU A 261 -12.86 -15.41 22.58
C LEU A 261 -13.43 -16.75 22.13
N GLU A 262 -13.66 -17.66 23.07
CA GLU A 262 -14.31 -18.94 22.79
C GLU A 262 -15.75 -18.74 22.33
N ASP A 263 -16.50 -17.90 23.00
CA ASP A 263 -17.86 -17.54 22.59
C ASP A 263 -17.92 -16.89 21.20
N LEU A 264 -16.94 -16.05 20.88
CA LEU A 264 -16.84 -15.41 19.58
C LEU A 264 -16.44 -16.40 18.50
N MET A 265 -15.53 -17.33 18.79
CA MET A 265 -15.17 -18.42 17.87
C MET A 265 -16.38 -19.31 17.59
N ASP A 266 -17.15 -19.61 18.60
CA ASP A 266 -18.40 -20.38 18.48
C ASP A 266 -19.44 -19.62 17.67
N TYR A 267 -19.61 -18.33 17.94
CA TYR A 267 -20.51 -17.48 17.17
C TYR A 267 -20.10 -17.40 15.68
N GLU A 268 -18.82 -17.20 15.38
CA GLU A 268 -18.32 -17.15 13.99
C GLU A 268 -18.48 -18.50 13.27
N TRP A 269 -18.28 -19.60 13.99
CA TRP A 269 -18.49 -20.94 13.45
C TRP A 269 -19.96 -21.18 13.10
N ASP A 270 -20.87 -20.86 14.01
CA ASP A 270 -22.31 -21.04 13.82
C ASP A 270 -22.86 -20.14 12.71
N HIS A 271 -22.18 -19.02 12.44
CA HIS A 271 -22.55 -18.06 11.40
C HIS A 271 -21.68 -18.16 10.13
N ALA A 272 -20.76 -19.12 10.06
CA ALA A 272 -19.83 -19.27 8.93
C ALA A 272 -20.57 -19.40 7.59
N GLU A 273 -21.69 -20.11 7.55
CA GLU A 273 -22.48 -20.28 6.33
C GLU A 273 -23.04 -18.95 5.81
N LYS A 274 -23.51 -18.05 6.71
CA LYS A 274 -23.95 -16.69 6.37
C LYS A 274 -22.80 -15.79 5.93
N ASN A 275 -21.57 -16.11 6.37
CA ASN A 275 -20.33 -15.40 6.03
C ASN A 275 -19.61 -16.01 4.83
N GLY A 276 -20.31 -16.79 3.97
CA GLY A 276 -19.75 -17.40 2.78
C GLY A 276 -18.76 -18.54 3.07
N GLY A 277 -18.92 -19.24 4.18
CA GLY A 277 -18.06 -20.34 4.61
C GLY A 277 -16.74 -19.89 5.20
N LYS A 278 -16.62 -18.67 5.68
CA LYS A 278 -15.40 -18.07 6.22
C LYS A 278 -15.55 -17.74 7.70
N THR A 279 -14.50 -18.07 8.46
CA THR A 279 -14.28 -17.61 9.81
C THR A 279 -12.97 -16.82 9.89
N PHE A 280 -12.69 -16.20 11.02
CA PHE A 280 -11.39 -15.53 11.22
C PHE A 280 -10.19 -16.51 11.18
N MET A 281 -10.42 -17.81 11.42
CA MET A 281 -9.42 -18.87 11.30
C MET A 281 -9.24 -19.38 9.86
N GLY A 282 -10.00 -18.87 8.89
CA GLY A 282 -9.96 -19.26 7.50
C GLY A 282 -11.24 -19.90 7.00
N ASP A 283 -11.17 -20.57 5.86
CA ASP A 283 -12.31 -21.18 5.22
C ASP A 283 -12.76 -22.46 5.98
N VAL A 284 -14.05 -22.56 6.27
CA VAL A 284 -14.64 -23.77 6.83
C VAL A 284 -14.73 -24.81 5.73
N LYS A 285 -13.88 -25.82 5.76
CA LYS A 285 -13.94 -26.93 4.79
C LYS A 285 -15.21 -27.75 5.05
N LYS A 286 -16.00 -27.99 4.02
CA LYS A 286 -17.17 -28.89 4.10
C LYS A 286 -16.73 -30.25 4.67
N GLY A 287 -17.34 -30.66 5.77
CA GLY A 287 -17.08 -31.95 6.40
C GLY A 287 -16.16 -31.94 7.63
N ILE A 288 -15.62 -30.79 8.03
CA ILE A 288 -14.88 -30.68 9.28
C ILE A 288 -15.86 -30.28 10.39
N THR A 289 -15.98 -31.12 11.40
CA THR A 289 -16.80 -30.82 12.58
C THR A 289 -16.03 -29.87 13.53
N LYS A 290 -16.76 -29.01 14.25
CA LYS A 290 -16.26 -28.10 15.26
C LYS A 290 -15.25 -28.76 16.23
N THR A 291 -15.50 -30.02 16.59
CA THR A 291 -14.63 -30.82 17.48
C THR A 291 -13.26 -31.08 16.88
N LEU A 292 -13.14 -31.36 15.58
CA LEU A 292 -11.87 -31.65 14.91
C LEU A 292 -10.99 -30.39 14.81
N MET A 293 -11.58 -29.23 14.57
CA MET A 293 -10.81 -27.96 14.56
C MET A 293 -10.28 -27.58 15.94
N ASN A 294 -11.10 -27.73 16.98
CA ASN A 294 -10.64 -27.47 18.35
C ASN A 294 -9.50 -28.42 18.75
N THR A 295 -9.52 -29.66 18.30
CA THR A 295 -8.43 -30.61 18.54
C THR A 295 -7.15 -30.25 17.76
N GLN A 296 -7.26 -29.78 16.51
CA GLN A 296 -6.11 -29.29 15.76
C GLN A 296 -5.52 -28.02 16.35
N ASN A 297 -6.34 -27.09 16.83
CA ASN A 297 -5.87 -25.89 17.49
C ASN A 297 -5.17 -26.18 18.81
N THR A 298 -5.64 -27.13 19.58
CA THR A 298 -4.97 -27.59 20.83
C THR A 298 -3.61 -28.22 20.52
N LEU A 299 -3.45 -28.90 19.38
CA LEU A 299 -2.19 -29.48 18.92
C LEU A 299 -1.22 -28.45 18.33
N LEU A 300 -1.72 -27.41 17.68
CA LEU A 300 -0.91 -26.35 17.05
C LEU A 300 -0.44 -25.29 18.06
N TYR A 301 -1.23 -25.04 19.10
CA TYR A 301 -0.94 -23.98 20.09
C TYR A 301 -0.59 -24.54 21.47
N GLY A 302 -0.15 -25.79 21.54
CA GLY A 302 0.49 -26.49 22.66
C GLY A 302 0.10 -26.02 24.04
N ASN A 303 -0.41 -26.91 24.87
CA ASN A 303 -0.67 -26.71 26.30
C ASN A 303 0.46 -25.94 27.01
N GLY A 304 0.36 -24.62 27.00
CA GLY A 304 1.16 -23.72 27.84
C GLY A 304 0.68 -23.80 29.29
N LYS A 305 0.66 -24.97 29.88
CA LYS A 305 0.65 -25.07 31.35
C LYS A 305 2.08 -24.88 31.83
N SER A 306 2.42 -23.61 32.05
CA SER A 306 3.54 -23.24 32.92
C SER A 306 3.29 -23.86 34.29
N LYS A 307 4.09 -24.83 34.68
CA LYS A 307 4.28 -25.19 36.06
C LYS A 307 5.30 -24.21 36.66
N HIS A 308 4.83 -23.53 37.71
CA HIS A 308 5.50 -22.69 38.70
C HIS A 308 5.86 -21.29 38.26
#